data_3a29b709e21cbe303f05e7c30abbf502
#
_entry.id   3a29b709e21cbe303f05e7c30abbf502
#
_cell.length_a   1.000
_cell.length_b   1.000
_cell.length_c   1.000
_cell.angle_alpha   90.00
_cell.angle_beta   90.00
_cell.angle_gamma   90.00
#
_symmetry.space_group_name_H-M   'P 1'
#
loop_
_entity.id
_entity.type
_entity.pdbx_description
1 polymer ?
#
loop_
_entity_poly.entity_id
_entity_poly.type
_entity_poly.pdbx_seq_one_letter_code
_entity_poly.pdbx_strand_id
1 'polypeptide(L)'
;MNDAAGWRSSRLKRIEAAAISIVGYRVVAALGATLRWRTEGLEHFEAIVRSGRQPIMAFWHGRILPATVYFRRRGIVVITSENFDGEWIAGIIERFGYGTARGSTSRGGLKAMLQLSRDIAAGKPAGFTLDGPRGPARVAQPGAVWLAKTTGNPLLPFHLEADRYWTANSWDRTQIPKPFATVALVVGEPLEVPADAGDESLEAARRELESRLQALEARALDLSRSAGLRPAVPGGP
;
A
#
# COMPACT_ATOMS: atom_id res chain seq x y z
N MET A 1 26.33 -0.32 14.87
CA MET A 1 26.73 -1.05 13.63
C MET A 1 25.76 -2.21 13.48
N ASN A 2 24.70 -2.02 12.66
CA ASN A 2 23.54 -2.93 12.62
C ASN A 2 23.83 -4.15 11.77
N ASP A 3 23.75 -5.30 12.39
CA ASP A 3 23.83 -6.65 11.78
C ASP A 3 22.54 -6.96 10.96
N ALA A 4 22.34 -6.20 9.90
CA ALA A 4 21.15 -6.33 9.05
C ALA A 4 21.13 -7.66 8.25
N ALA A 5 22.22 -8.42 8.24
CA ALA A 5 22.37 -9.68 7.49
C ALA A 5 22.66 -10.89 8.39
N GLY A 6 23.09 -10.69 9.63
CA GLY A 6 23.52 -11.78 10.53
C GLY A 6 22.42 -12.80 10.86
N TRP A 7 21.15 -12.38 10.87
CA TRP A 7 20.03 -13.28 11.10
C TRP A 7 19.83 -14.33 9.98
N ARG A 8 20.23 -14.01 8.74
CA ARG A 8 20.08 -14.90 7.58
C ARG A 8 20.99 -16.13 7.67
N SER A 9 22.11 -16.03 8.37
CA SER A 9 23.02 -17.14 8.62
C SER A 9 22.49 -18.13 9.69
N SER A 10 21.57 -17.69 10.55
CA SER A 10 20.98 -18.51 11.60
C SER A 10 19.77 -19.31 11.10
N ARG A 11 19.85 -20.65 11.15
CA ARG A 11 18.73 -21.55 10.82
C ARG A 11 17.52 -21.29 11.72
N LEU A 12 17.74 -21.04 13.02
CA LEU A 12 16.69 -20.77 13.99
C LEU A 12 15.95 -19.49 13.64
N LYS A 13 16.65 -18.41 13.32
CA LYS A 13 16.02 -17.12 12.93
C LYS A 13 15.21 -17.24 11.65
N ARG A 14 15.63 -18.03 10.69
CA ARG A 14 14.84 -18.29 9.48
C ARG A 14 13.57 -19.08 9.77
N ILE A 15 13.64 -20.08 10.64
CA ILE A 15 12.47 -20.86 11.07
C ILE A 15 11.50 -19.95 11.86
N GLU A 16 12.04 -19.12 12.75
CA GLU A 16 11.26 -18.12 13.51
C GLU A 16 10.51 -17.17 12.57
N ALA A 17 11.19 -16.56 11.60
CA ALA A 17 10.56 -15.68 10.62
C ALA A 17 9.49 -16.41 9.80
N ALA A 18 9.73 -17.64 9.37
CA ALA A 18 8.76 -18.45 8.64
C ALA A 18 7.52 -18.77 9.50
N ALA A 19 7.72 -19.14 10.77
CA ALA A 19 6.63 -19.43 11.71
C ALA A 19 5.78 -18.16 11.98
N ILE A 20 6.44 -17.02 12.27
CA ILE A 20 5.76 -15.73 12.47
C ILE A 20 4.94 -15.37 11.22
N SER A 21 5.50 -15.56 10.02
CA SER A 21 4.80 -15.21 8.79
C SER A 21 3.58 -16.09 8.53
N ILE A 22 3.62 -17.39 8.86
CA ILE A 22 2.48 -18.29 8.72
C ILE A 22 1.36 -17.91 9.69
N VAL A 23 1.71 -17.73 10.98
CA VAL A 23 0.75 -17.36 12.01
C VAL A 23 0.17 -15.97 11.72
N GLY A 24 1.01 -14.99 11.42
CA GLY A 24 0.60 -13.64 11.09
C GLY A 24 -0.35 -13.59 9.88
N TYR A 25 -0.04 -14.34 8.81
CA TYR A 25 -0.95 -14.48 7.68
C TYR A 25 -2.32 -15.02 8.10
N ARG A 26 -2.37 -16.12 8.91
CA ARG A 26 -3.61 -16.72 9.36
C ARG A 26 -4.44 -15.76 10.21
N VAL A 27 -3.81 -15.03 11.12
CA VAL A 27 -4.47 -14.03 11.97
C VAL A 27 -5.03 -12.88 11.13
N VAL A 28 -4.23 -12.31 10.23
CA VAL A 28 -4.67 -11.20 9.37
C VAL A 28 -5.74 -11.67 8.39
N ALA A 29 -5.65 -12.88 7.84
CA ALA A 29 -6.65 -13.43 6.94
C ALA A 29 -7.99 -13.69 7.67
N ALA A 30 -7.95 -14.24 8.88
CA ALA A 30 -9.13 -14.46 9.71
C ALA A 30 -9.81 -13.12 10.09
N LEU A 31 -9.03 -12.13 10.52
CA LEU A 31 -9.53 -10.78 10.78
C LEU A 31 -10.17 -10.19 9.51
N GLY A 32 -9.44 -10.26 8.39
CA GLY A 32 -9.92 -9.74 7.10
C GLY A 32 -11.21 -10.37 6.61
N ALA A 33 -11.43 -11.65 6.89
CA ALA A 33 -12.67 -12.36 6.54
C ALA A 33 -13.90 -11.85 7.32
N THR A 34 -13.69 -11.17 8.45
CA THR A 34 -14.78 -10.58 9.24
C THR A 34 -15.14 -9.16 8.81
N LEU A 35 -14.29 -8.50 8.02
CA LEU A 35 -14.47 -7.10 7.65
C LEU A 35 -15.57 -6.92 6.61
N ARG A 36 -16.32 -5.83 6.77
CA ARG A 36 -17.33 -5.39 5.80
C ARG A 36 -16.73 -4.26 4.98
N TRP A 37 -16.87 -4.32 3.67
CA TRP A 37 -16.25 -3.36 2.76
C TRP A 37 -17.27 -2.42 2.16
N ARG A 38 -16.90 -1.13 2.07
CA ARG A 38 -17.57 -0.12 1.26
C ARG A 38 -16.55 0.49 0.33
N THR A 39 -16.87 0.59 -0.92
CA THR A 39 -15.89 1.01 -1.95
C THR A 39 -16.46 2.12 -2.80
N GLU A 40 -15.60 3.08 -3.15
CA GLU A 40 -15.89 4.19 -4.05
C GLU A 40 -14.66 4.44 -4.94
N GLY A 41 -14.85 4.69 -6.24
CA GLY A 41 -13.78 5.04 -7.17
C GLY A 41 -12.93 3.85 -7.67
N LEU A 42 -13.33 2.59 -7.45
CA LEU A 42 -12.58 1.42 -7.96
C LEU A 42 -12.44 1.39 -9.47
N GLU A 43 -13.34 2.01 -10.19
CA GLU A 43 -13.33 2.16 -11.65
C GLU A 43 -12.05 2.83 -12.15
N HIS A 44 -11.41 3.70 -11.36
CA HIS A 44 -10.12 4.32 -11.71
C HIS A 44 -9.00 3.27 -11.83
N PHE A 45 -8.94 2.32 -10.88
CA PHE A 45 -7.98 1.21 -10.94
C PHE A 45 -8.20 0.37 -12.20
N GLU A 46 -9.45 0.01 -12.46
CA GLU A 46 -9.82 -0.84 -13.59
C GLU A 46 -9.59 -0.13 -14.94
N ALA A 47 -9.83 1.18 -15.00
CA ALA A 47 -9.60 1.98 -16.20
C ALA A 47 -8.11 2.04 -16.56
N ILE A 48 -7.21 2.20 -15.57
CA ILE A 48 -5.75 2.18 -15.80
C ILE A 48 -5.34 0.82 -16.33
N VAL A 49 -5.77 -0.28 -15.69
CA VAL A 49 -5.38 -1.63 -16.14
C VAL A 49 -5.92 -1.94 -17.52
N ARG A 50 -7.16 -1.55 -17.84
CA ARG A 50 -7.74 -1.72 -19.19
C ARG A 50 -7.03 -0.92 -20.26
N SER A 51 -6.38 0.20 -19.91
CA SER A 51 -5.56 0.97 -20.86
C SER A 51 -4.20 0.33 -21.17
N GLY A 52 -3.87 -0.81 -20.55
CA GLY A 52 -2.58 -1.49 -20.67
C GLY A 52 -1.48 -0.90 -19.77
N ARG A 53 -1.81 0.11 -18.97
CA ARG A 53 -0.89 0.73 -17.99
C ARG A 53 -1.02 0.06 -16.63
N GLN A 54 -0.08 0.36 -15.73
CA GLN A 54 -0.10 -0.19 -14.38
C GLN A 54 -0.23 0.93 -13.33
N PRO A 55 -1.18 0.87 -12.39
CA PRO A 55 -1.30 1.89 -11.36
C PRO A 55 -0.13 1.80 -10.36
N ILE A 56 0.42 2.96 -10.02
CA ILE A 56 1.27 3.15 -8.85
C ILE A 56 0.35 3.56 -7.70
N MET A 57 -0.05 2.58 -6.92
CA MET A 57 -1.02 2.74 -5.84
C MET A 57 -0.38 3.47 -4.66
N ALA A 58 -0.87 4.66 -4.33
CA ALA A 58 -0.28 5.58 -3.36
C ALA A 58 -1.22 5.75 -2.15
N PHE A 59 -0.69 5.52 -0.93
CA PHE A 59 -1.47 5.58 0.30
C PHE A 59 -0.58 5.81 1.54
N TRP A 60 -1.17 6.02 2.72
CA TRP A 60 -0.45 6.21 3.97
C TRP A 60 -0.04 4.89 4.61
N HIS A 61 1.18 4.83 5.18
CA HIS A 61 1.73 3.64 5.82
C HIS A 61 0.82 3.08 6.93
N GLY A 62 0.21 3.94 7.72
CA GLY A 62 -0.71 3.53 8.79
C GLY A 62 -1.99 2.79 8.31
N ARG A 63 -2.18 2.59 7.01
CA ARG A 63 -3.32 1.87 6.40
C ARG A 63 -2.91 0.57 5.69
N ILE A 64 -1.66 0.11 5.90
CA ILE A 64 -1.11 -1.10 5.26
C ILE A 64 -1.99 -2.33 5.52
N LEU A 65 -2.44 -2.55 6.77
CA LEU A 65 -3.13 -3.78 7.12
C LEU A 65 -4.45 -3.97 6.35
N PRO A 66 -5.41 -3.03 6.36
CA PRO A 66 -6.62 -3.17 5.56
C PRO A 66 -6.32 -3.16 4.05
N ALA A 67 -5.31 -2.40 3.58
CA ALA A 67 -4.90 -2.41 2.17
C ALA A 67 -4.41 -3.80 1.73
N THR A 68 -3.59 -4.46 2.53
CA THR A 68 -3.08 -5.82 2.27
C THR A 68 -4.23 -6.83 2.12
N VAL A 69 -5.26 -6.72 2.96
CA VAL A 69 -6.42 -7.61 2.90
C VAL A 69 -7.28 -7.34 1.67
N TYR A 70 -7.56 -6.07 1.37
CA TYR A 70 -8.46 -5.71 0.28
C TYR A 70 -7.88 -6.03 -1.11
N PHE A 71 -6.64 -5.62 -1.35
CA PHE A 71 -5.99 -5.77 -2.65
C PHE A 71 -5.24 -7.10 -2.83
N ARG A 72 -5.51 -8.09 -2.00
CA ARG A 72 -4.91 -9.43 -2.10
C ARG A 72 -5.10 -10.05 -3.49
N ARG A 73 -4.12 -10.85 -3.94
CA ARG A 73 -4.14 -11.61 -5.21
C ARG A 73 -4.27 -10.76 -6.47
N ARG A 74 -3.86 -9.48 -6.42
CA ARG A 74 -3.83 -8.59 -7.59
C ARG A 74 -2.43 -8.43 -8.19
N GLY A 75 -1.44 -9.20 -7.71
CA GLY A 75 -0.07 -9.16 -8.24
C GLY A 75 0.70 -7.87 -7.94
N ILE A 76 0.21 -7.04 -7.03
CA ILE A 76 0.84 -5.76 -6.66
C ILE A 76 2.20 -6.02 -6.05
N VAL A 77 3.23 -5.31 -6.50
CA VAL A 77 4.58 -5.37 -5.94
C VAL A 77 4.80 -4.21 -4.97
N VAL A 78 5.33 -4.49 -3.79
CA VAL A 78 5.59 -3.49 -2.74
C VAL A 78 7.03 -3.55 -2.27
N ILE A 79 7.54 -2.44 -1.72
CA ILE A 79 8.89 -2.40 -1.12
C ILE A 79 8.83 -2.96 0.30
N THR A 80 9.75 -3.87 0.62
CA THR A 80 9.94 -4.40 1.96
C THR A 80 11.39 -4.28 2.42
N SER A 81 11.59 -4.09 3.73
CA SER A 81 12.92 -4.00 4.33
C SER A 81 13.67 -5.34 4.25
N GLU A 82 15.00 -5.27 4.24
CA GLU A 82 15.88 -6.46 4.27
C GLU A 82 16.22 -6.94 5.69
N ASN A 83 15.77 -6.25 6.75
CA ASN A 83 15.95 -6.66 8.14
C ASN A 83 15.05 -7.86 8.51
N PHE A 84 15.22 -8.38 9.74
CA PHE A 84 14.46 -9.52 10.23
C PHE A 84 12.94 -9.26 10.20
N ASP A 85 12.50 -8.06 10.62
CA ASP A 85 11.07 -7.72 10.61
C ASP A 85 10.53 -7.65 9.18
N GLY A 86 11.29 -7.07 8.25
CA GLY A 86 10.93 -7.05 6.83
C GLY A 86 10.79 -8.45 6.23
N GLU A 87 11.50 -9.44 6.74
CA GLU A 87 11.44 -10.83 6.24
C GLU A 87 10.10 -11.49 6.57
N TRP A 88 9.67 -11.50 7.84
CA TRP A 88 8.40 -12.12 8.17
C TRP A 88 7.20 -11.31 7.67
N ILE A 89 7.31 -9.96 7.59
CA ILE A 89 6.29 -9.11 6.95
C ILE A 89 6.16 -9.48 5.47
N ALA A 90 7.28 -9.59 4.74
CA ALA A 90 7.25 -10.02 3.35
C ALA A 90 6.63 -11.40 3.19
N GLY A 91 6.97 -12.34 4.06
CA GLY A 91 6.36 -13.66 4.05
C GLY A 91 4.84 -13.65 4.30
N ILE A 92 4.31 -12.68 5.07
CA ILE A 92 2.87 -12.48 5.23
C ILE A 92 2.25 -11.97 3.93
N ILE A 93 2.78 -10.87 3.38
CA ILE A 93 2.18 -10.22 2.20
C ILE A 93 2.30 -11.07 0.93
N GLU A 94 3.38 -11.84 0.77
CA GLU A 94 3.53 -12.80 -0.33
C GLU A 94 2.44 -13.89 -0.30
N ARG A 95 2.03 -14.34 0.89
CA ARG A 95 0.88 -15.26 1.04
C ARG A 95 -0.46 -14.63 0.67
N PHE A 96 -0.56 -13.30 0.77
CA PHE A 96 -1.71 -12.56 0.24
C PHE A 96 -1.63 -12.33 -1.28
N GLY A 97 -0.57 -12.79 -1.95
CA GLY A 97 -0.40 -12.70 -3.41
C GLY A 97 0.25 -11.41 -3.88
N TYR A 98 1.02 -10.76 -3.01
CA TYR A 98 1.86 -9.62 -3.38
C TYR A 98 3.24 -10.08 -3.83
N GLY A 99 3.87 -9.31 -4.71
CA GLY A 99 5.30 -9.38 -4.95
C GLY A 99 6.06 -8.45 -4.00
N THR A 100 7.34 -8.72 -3.76
CA THR A 100 8.20 -7.89 -2.91
C THR A 100 9.47 -7.45 -3.64
N ALA A 101 9.72 -6.13 -3.65
CA ALA A 101 11.00 -5.55 -4.01
C ALA A 101 11.79 -5.27 -2.72
N ARG A 102 12.98 -5.87 -2.59
CA ARG A 102 13.76 -5.79 -1.36
C ARG A 102 14.66 -4.56 -1.35
N GLY A 103 14.51 -3.72 -0.33
CA GLY A 103 15.33 -2.55 -0.10
C GLY A 103 14.78 -1.67 1.00
N SER A 104 15.56 -0.70 1.44
CA SER A 104 15.13 0.34 2.38
C SER A 104 15.64 1.70 1.92
N THR A 105 15.02 2.77 2.41
CA THR A 105 15.30 4.16 2.02
C THR A 105 16.76 4.62 2.20
N SER A 106 17.62 3.89 2.94
CA SER A 106 18.98 4.35 3.24
C SER A 106 20.06 3.83 2.28
N ARG A 107 20.07 2.55 1.91
CA ARG A 107 21.09 1.97 1.01
C ARG A 107 20.52 1.07 -0.09
N GLY A 108 19.32 0.57 0.09
CA GLY A 108 18.62 -0.30 -0.86
C GLY A 108 17.48 0.39 -1.59
N GLY A 109 17.17 1.65 -1.28
CA GLY A 109 16.03 2.37 -1.84
C GLY A 109 16.07 2.48 -3.36
N LEU A 110 17.22 2.89 -3.92
CA LEU A 110 17.38 2.97 -5.37
C LEU A 110 17.25 1.60 -6.05
N LYS A 111 17.83 0.56 -5.46
CA LYS A 111 17.71 -0.82 -5.98
C LYS A 111 16.26 -1.28 -5.96
N ALA A 112 15.52 -1.03 -4.88
CA ALA A 112 14.11 -1.37 -4.78
C ALA A 112 13.26 -0.57 -5.79
N MET A 113 13.55 0.71 -5.99
CA MET A 113 12.88 1.54 -6.99
C MET A 113 13.12 1.05 -8.43
N LEU A 114 14.36 0.68 -8.77
CA LEU A 114 14.70 0.09 -10.06
C LEU A 114 13.99 -1.27 -10.25
N GLN A 115 13.86 -2.05 -9.18
CA GLN A 115 13.11 -3.30 -9.25
C GLN A 115 11.63 -3.03 -9.49
N LEU A 116 11.00 -2.08 -8.78
CA LEU A 116 9.61 -1.68 -9.04
C LEU A 116 9.40 -1.20 -10.47
N SER A 117 10.32 -0.39 -11.02
CA SER A 117 10.23 0.05 -12.42
C SER A 117 10.21 -1.13 -13.40
N ARG A 118 11.03 -2.16 -13.14
CA ARG A 118 11.05 -3.39 -13.96
C ARG A 118 9.77 -4.20 -13.80
N ASP A 119 9.24 -4.30 -12.58
CA ASP A 119 7.99 -5.02 -12.31
C ASP A 119 6.80 -4.33 -12.97
N ILE A 120 6.76 -2.98 -12.95
CA ILE A 120 5.75 -2.19 -13.67
C ILE A 120 5.86 -2.44 -15.19
N ALA A 121 7.06 -2.41 -15.75
CA ALA A 121 7.30 -2.71 -17.17
C ALA A 121 6.91 -4.16 -17.53
N ALA A 122 6.95 -5.08 -16.55
CA ALA A 122 6.48 -6.46 -16.70
C ALA A 122 4.96 -6.62 -16.48
N GLY A 123 4.20 -5.52 -16.41
CA GLY A 123 2.73 -5.53 -16.30
C GLY A 123 2.20 -5.75 -14.88
N LYS A 124 2.98 -5.42 -13.83
CA LYS A 124 2.55 -5.56 -12.44
C LYS A 124 2.27 -4.18 -11.83
N PRO A 125 1.13 -4.00 -11.12
CA PRO A 125 0.90 -2.80 -10.34
C PRO A 125 1.94 -2.64 -9.22
N ALA A 126 2.26 -1.40 -8.83
CA ALA A 126 3.12 -1.12 -7.68
C ALA A 126 2.33 -0.54 -6.52
N GLY A 127 2.66 -0.91 -5.29
CA GLY A 127 2.12 -0.31 -4.06
C GLY A 127 3.17 0.51 -3.34
N PHE A 128 2.81 1.74 -2.98
CA PHE A 128 3.73 2.70 -2.40
C PHE A 128 3.13 3.43 -1.19
N THR A 129 3.77 3.29 -0.02
CA THR A 129 3.42 4.10 1.15
C THR A 129 4.17 5.42 1.11
N LEU A 130 3.42 6.52 0.99
CA LEU A 130 3.99 7.83 0.67
C LEU A 130 4.83 8.44 1.78
N ASP A 131 4.46 8.22 3.03
CA ASP A 131 5.18 8.69 4.21
C ASP A 131 6.40 7.83 4.56
N GLY A 132 6.65 6.78 3.76
CA GLY A 132 7.83 5.93 3.93
C GLY A 132 7.84 5.17 5.25
N PRO A 133 8.91 4.39 5.51
CA PRO A 133 8.98 3.52 6.70
C PRO A 133 9.38 4.22 8.00
N ARG A 134 9.70 5.50 7.96
CA ARG A 134 10.19 6.28 9.12
C ARG A 134 9.41 7.54 9.39
N GLY A 135 8.46 7.88 8.53
CA GLY A 135 7.70 9.11 8.62
C GLY A 135 8.47 10.39 8.25
N PRO A 136 7.97 11.54 8.63
CA PRO A 136 6.80 11.73 9.49
C PRO A 136 5.49 11.26 8.84
N ALA A 137 4.54 10.82 9.68
CA ALA A 137 3.26 10.33 9.19
C ALA A 137 2.51 11.39 8.38
N ARG A 138 1.88 10.97 7.28
CA ARG A 138 1.08 11.84 6.39
C ARG A 138 1.86 12.99 5.73
N VAL A 139 3.16 12.81 5.54
CA VAL A 139 3.99 13.71 4.73
C VAL A 139 4.54 12.91 3.55
N ALA A 140 4.08 13.25 2.35
CA ALA A 140 4.45 12.51 1.16
C ALA A 140 5.93 12.67 0.81
N GLN A 141 6.63 11.56 0.60
CA GLN A 141 8.00 11.51 0.12
C GLN A 141 8.02 11.48 -1.42
N PRO A 142 9.08 11.95 -2.07
CA PRO A 142 9.11 12.12 -3.54
C PRO A 142 9.19 10.81 -4.33
N GLY A 143 9.42 9.67 -3.67
CA GLY A 143 9.70 8.39 -4.36
C GLY A 143 8.62 7.94 -5.33
N ALA A 144 7.34 8.05 -4.96
CA ALA A 144 6.24 7.63 -5.84
C ALA A 144 6.11 8.51 -7.08
N VAL A 145 6.30 9.83 -6.92
CA VAL A 145 6.25 10.80 -8.03
C VAL A 145 7.42 10.57 -9.00
N TRP A 146 8.62 10.29 -8.46
CA TRP A 146 9.78 9.91 -9.26
C TRP A 146 9.52 8.61 -10.05
N LEU A 147 8.89 7.61 -9.42
CA LEU A 147 8.55 6.35 -10.09
C LEU A 147 7.54 6.58 -11.22
N ALA A 148 6.53 7.43 -11.00
CA ALA A 148 5.55 7.79 -12.02
C ALA A 148 6.20 8.48 -13.22
N LYS A 149 7.05 9.50 -12.98
CA LYS A 149 7.85 10.15 -14.03
C LYS A 149 8.66 9.14 -14.83
N THR A 150 9.39 8.25 -14.15
CA THR A 150 10.35 7.34 -14.79
C THR A 150 9.67 6.24 -15.60
N THR A 151 8.48 5.80 -15.18
CA THR A 151 7.76 4.69 -15.82
C THR A 151 6.65 5.13 -16.75
N GLY A 152 6.25 6.41 -16.73
CA GLY A 152 5.10 6.92 -17.46
C GLY A 152 3.75 6.35 -16.98
N ASN A 153 3.71 5.76 -15.78
CA ASN A 153 2.50 5.18 -15.20
C ASN A 153 1.87 6.11 -14.17
N PRO A 154 0.52 6.14 -14.06
CA PRO A 154 -0.16 7.07 -13.18
C PRO A 154 -0.03 6.71 -11.70
N LEU A 155 0.02 7.72 -10.86
CA LEU A 155 -0.21 7.59 -9.44
C LEU A 155 -1.71 7.42 -9.19
N LEU A 156 -2.08 6.40 -8.43
CA LEU A 156 -3.46 6.16 -8.03
C LEU A 156 -3.59 6.32 -6.51
N PRO A 157 -4.01 7.51 -6.05
CA PRO A 157 -4.20 7.74 -4.62
C PRO A 157 -5.42 6.98 -4.11
N PHE A 158 -5.31 6.37 -2.94
CA PHE A 158 -6.44 5.76 -2.26
C PHE A 158 -6.29 5.83 -0.74
N HIS A 159 -7.41 5.77 -0.04
CA HIS A 159 -7.42 5.72 1.41
C HIS A 159 -8.39 4.66 1.93
N LEU A 160 -8.05 4.07 3.09
CA LEU A 160 -8.92 3.15 3.80
C LEU A 160 -9.15 3.66 5.22
N GLU A 161 -10.42 3.60 5.68
CA GLU A 161 -10.78 3.99 7.03
C GLU A 161 -11.76 2.99 7.63
N ALA A 162 -11.48 2.51 8.85
CA ALA A 162 -12.39 1.61 9.56
C ALA A 162 -13.27 2.40 10.54
N ASP A 163 -14.54 2.03 10.67
CA ASP A 163 -15.46 2.63 11.65
C ASP A 163 -15.07 2.31 13.10
N ARG A 164 -14.42 1.14 13.32
CA ARG A 164 -13.95 0.67 14.63
C ARG A 164 -12.58 0.00 14.48
N TYR A 165 -11.60 0.46 15.25
CA TYR A 165 -10.23 -0.04 15.18
C TYR A 165 -9.48 0.11 16.48
N TRP A 166 -8.35 -0.58 16.58
CA TRP A 166 -7.28 -0.31 17.52
C TRP A 166 -6.18 0.48 16.81
N THR A 167 -5.50 1.35 17.53
CA THR A 167 -4.34 2.09 17.03
C THR A 167 -3.08 1.49 17.63
N ALA A 168 -2.13 1.09 16.80
CA ALA A 168 -0.82 0.67 17.27
C ALA A 168 -0.03 1.87 17.84
N ASN A 169 0.77 1.63 18.87
CA ASN A 169 1.68 2.63 19.38
C ASN A 169 2.95 2.70 18.52
N SER A 170 2.78 3.14 17.29
CA SER A 170 3.83 3.31 16.26
C SER A 170 3.83 4.74 15.72
N TRP A 171 4.91 5.13 15.05
CA TRP A 171 5.05 6.47 14.47
C TRP A 171 3.93 6.82 13.48
N ASP A 172 3.44 5.82 12.73
CA ASP A 172 2.39 5.94 11.71
C ASP A 172 0.97 5.73 12.26
N ARG A 173 0.86 5.40 13.55
CA ARG A 173 -0.41 5.08 14.21
C ARG A 173 -1.24 4.07 13.39
N THR A 174 -0.60 2.96 13.00
CA THR A 174 -1.22 1.90 12.19
C THR A 174 -2.60 1.54 12.74
N GLN A 175 -3.57 1.59 11.86
CA GLN A 175 -4.95 1.23 12.14
C GLN A 175 -5.15 -0.27 11.98
N ILE A 176 -5.61 -0.93 13.05
CA ILE A 176 -5.97 -2.35 13.07
C ILE A 176 -7.50 -2.43 13.20
N PRO A 177 -8.24 -2.69 12.10
CA PRO A 177 -9.69 -2.81 12.17
C PRO A 177 -10.12 -3.87 13.18
N LYS A 178 -11.17 -3.59 13.97
CA LYS A 178 -11.76 -4.59 14.86
C LYS A 178 -12.54 -5.63 14.05
N PRO A 179 -12.72 -6.86 14.56
CA PRO A 179 -13.60 -7.85 13.92
C PRO A 179 -14.98 -7.26 13.65
N PHE A 180 -15.53 -7.57 12.49
CA PHE A 180 -16.83 -7.08 11.98
C PHE A 180 -16.93 -5.55 11.82
N ALA A 181 -15.79 -4.85 11.79
CA ALA A 181 -15.77 -3.44 11.43
C ALA A 181 -16.13 -3.23 9.96
N THR A 182 -16.70 -2.06 9.67
CA THR A 182 -16.87 -1.58 8.29
C THR A 182 -15.62 -0.80 7.90
N VAL A 183 -14.99 -1.20 6.80
CA VAL A 183 -13.84 -0.51 6.23
C VAL A 183 -14.26 0.14 4.92
N ALA A 184 -14.18 1.45 4.84
CA ALA A 184 -14.36 2.20 3.61
C ALA A 184 -13.04 2.26 2.84
N LEU A 185 -13.09 1.99 1.55
CA LEU A 185 -12.02 2.23 0.59
C LEU A 185 -12.50 3.30 -0.40
N VAL A 186 -11.77 4.39 -0.48
CA VAL A 186 -11.99 5.43 -1.48
C VAL A 186 -10.76 5.52 -2.36
N VAL A 187 -10.95 5.37 -3.66
CA VAL A 187 -9.92 5.49 -4.69
C VAL A 187 -10.15 6.80 -5.44
N GLY A 188 -9.14 7.65 -5.47
CA GLY A 188 -9.20 8.93 -6.15
C GLY A 188 -8.88 8.83 -7.63
N GLU A 189 -9.02 9.96 -8.33
CA GLU A 189 -8.62 10.08 -9.72
C GLU A 189 -7.11 9.91 -9.88
N PRO A 190 -6.66 9.28 -10.99
CA PRO A 190 -5.24 9.15 -11.30
C PRO A 190 -4.55 10.52 -11.40
N LEU A 191 -3.30 10.58 -10.96
CA LEU A 191 -2.43 11.73 -11.16
C LEU A 191 -1.31 11.37 -12.13
N GLU A 192 -1.27 12.08 -13.24
CA GLU A 192 -0.22 11.92 -14.26
C GLU A 192 1.00 12.76 -13.91
N VAL A 193 2.19 12.22 -14.16
CA VAL A 193 3.46 12.94 -14.01
C VAL A 193 4.18 12.91 -15.35
N PRO A 194 4.39 14.06 -16.01
CA PRO A 194 5.08 14.12 -17.29
C PRO A 194 6.51 13.59 -17.19
N ALA A 195 6.98 12.90 -18.24
CA ALA A 195 8.33 12.33 -18.28
C ALA A 195 9.43 13.41 -18.30
N ASP A 196 9.11 14.61 -18.78
CA ASP A 196 9.98 15.79 -18.82
C ASP A 196 9.83 16.72 -17.60
N ALA A 197 9.00 16.33 -16.61
CA ALA A 197 8.79 17.13 -15.39
C ALA A 197 10.13 17.48 -14.71
N GLY A 198 10.39 18.77 -14.51
CA GLY A 198 11.52 19.27 -13.72
C GLY A 198 11.24 19.18 -12.21
N ASP A 199 12.20 19.57 -11.40
CA ASP A 199 12.12 19.45 -9.93
C ASP A 199 10.93 20.21 -9.33
N GLU A 200 10.61 21.40 -9.85
CA GLU A 200 9.46 22.18 -9.40
C GLU A 200 8.13 21.45 -9.71
N SER A 201 8.00 20.89 -10.90
CA SER A 201 6.81 20.11 -11.30
C SER A 201 6.67 18.83 -10.49
N LEU A 202 7.77 18.16 -10.15
CA LEU A 202 7.77 16.97 -9.28
C LEU A 202 7.33 17.33 -7.87
N GLU A 203 7.81 18.45 -7.33
CA GLU A 203 7.38 18.92 -6.00
C GLU A 203 5.91 19.35 -6.00
N ALA A 204 5.42 19.98 -7.08
CA ALA A 204 4.01 20.30 -7.25
C ALA A 204 3.16 19.02 -7.28
N ALA A 205 3.54 18.00 -8.04
CA ALA A 205 2.86 16.71 -8.09
C ALA A 205 2.87 15.99 -6.74
N ARG A 206 3.97 16.07 -5.96
CA ARG A 206 4.05 15.52 -4.61
C ARG A 206 3.03 16.18 -3.67
N ARG A 207 2.95 17.51 -3.70
CA ARG A 207 1.98 18.28 -2.87
C ARG A 207 0.54 17.99 -3.28
N GLU A 208 0.27 17.91 -4.57
CA GLU A 208 -1.04 17.56 -5.09
C GLU A 208 -1.46 16.16 -4.63
N LEU A 209 -0.55 15.17 -4.72
CA LEU A 209 -0.80 13.82 -4.24
C LEU A 209 -1.11 13.78 -2.74
N GLU A 210 -0.35 14.54 -1.94
CA GLU A 210 -0.58 14.69 -0.49
C GLU A 210 -1.96 15.29 -0.20
N SER A 211 -2.34 16.36 -0.89
CA SER A 211 -3.64 17.02 -0.76
C SER A 211 -4.80 16.08 -1.12
N ARG A 212 -4.67 15.33 -2.23
CA ARG A 212 -5.67 14.33 -2.64
C ARG A 212 -5.85 13.25 -1.59
N LEU A 213 -4.77 12.74 -1.01
CA LEU A 213 -4.87 11.74 0.06
C LEU A 213 -5.54 12.27 1.33
N GLN A 214 -5.32 13.53 1.70
CA GLN A 214 -6.03 14.16 2.82
C GLN A 214 -7.53 14.27 2.54
N ALA A 215 -7.93 14.64 1.33
CA ALA A 215 -9.33 14.68 0.92
C ALA A 215 -9.97 13.27 0.92
N LEU A 216 -9.25 12.26 0.43
CA LEU A 216 -9.72 10.87 0.44
C LEU A 216 -9.85 10.32 1.87
N GLU A 217 -9.00 10.73 2.80
CA GLU A 217 -9.10 10.36 4.21
C GLU A 217 -10.43 10.89 4.80
N ALA A 218 -10.76 12.16 4.60
CA ALA A 218 -12.02 12.74 5.04
C ALA A 218 -13.23 11.98 4.43
N ARG A 219 -13.19 11.71 3.12
CA ARG A 219 -14.25 10.98 2.43
C ARG A 219 -14.41 9.54 2.93
N ALA A 220 -13.32 8.82 3.13
CA ALA A 220 -13.34 7.47 3.65
C ALA A 220 -13.89 7.40 5.08
N LEU A 221 -13.58 8.39 5.91
CA LEU A 221 -14.12 8.51 7.26
C LEU A 221 -15.64 8.66 7.23
N ASP A 222 -16.18 9.53 6.39
CA ASP A 222 -17.62 9.71 6.22
C ASP A 222 -18.28 8.43 5.69
N LEU A 223 -17.69 7.82 4.68
CA LEU A 223 -18.21 6.60 4.08
C LEU A 223 -18.20 5.42 5.07
N SER A 224 -17.19 5.32 5.95
CA SER A 224 -17.11 4.25 6.95
C SER A 224 -18.24 4.37 7.99
N ARG A 225 -18.64 5.59 8.32
CA ARG A 225 -19.64 5.93 9.36
C ARG A 225 -21.06 5.97 8.86
N SER A 226 -21.29 6.13 7.54
CA SER A 226 -22.63 6.22 6.95
C SER A 226 -23.40 4.93 7.20
N ALA A 227 -24.16 4.87 8.27
CA ALA A 227 -25.08 3.77 8.55
C ALA A 227 -26.27 3.85 7.58
N GLY A 228 -26.41 2.85 6.68
CA GLY A 228 -27.70 2.57 6.07
C GLY A 228 -27.87 2.73 4.56
N LEU A 229 -26.91 3.18 3.78
CA LEU A 229 -27.00 3.03 2.32
C LEU A 229 -26.56 1.62 1.94
N ARG A 230 -27.54 0.77 1.58
CA ARG A 230 -27.30 -0.51 0.92
C ARG A 230 -26.40 -0.26 -0.30
N PRO A 231 -25.33 -1.02 -0.51
CA PRO A 231 -24.65 -0.97 -1.79
C PRO A 231 -25.67 -1.31 -2.87
N ALA A 232 -25.73 -0.46 -3.90
CA ALA A 232 -26.39 -0.85 -5.13
C ALA A 232 -25.65 -2.08 -5.64
N VAL A 233 -26.34 -3.23 -5.63
CA VAL A 233 -25.86 -4.45 -6.28
C VAL A 233 -25.88 -4.12 -7.77
N PRO A 234 -24.73 -4.13 -8.49
CA PRO A 234 -24.79 -4.12 -9.93
C PRO A 234 -25.47 -5.40 -10.33
N GLY A 235 -26.65 -5.27 -11.00
CA GLY A 235 -27.45 -6.41 -11.44
C GLY A 235 -26.61 -7.39 -12.25
N GLY A 236 -26.63 -8.68 -11.85
CA GLY A 236 -26.40 -9.74 -12.80
C GLY A 236 -27.57 -9.82 -13.80
N PRO A 237 -27.42 -10.39 -14.94
CA PRO A 237 -27.52 -11.82 -15.19
C PRO A 237 -26.20 -12.42 -15.51
#